data_a9371cdda66edafe26d47bbb15707bdf
#
_entry.id   a9371cdda66edafe26d47bbb15707bdf
#
_cell.length_a   1.000
_cell.length_b   1.000
_cell.length_c   1.000
_cell.angle_alpha   90.00
_cell.angle_beta   90.00
_cell.angle_gamma   90.00
#
_symmetry.space_group_name_H-M   'P 1'
#
loop_
_entity.id
_entity.type
_entity.pdbx_description
1 polymer ?
#
loop_
_entity_poly.entity_id
_entity_poly.type
_entity_poly.pdbx_seq_one_letter_code
_entity_poly.pdbx_strand_id
1 'polypeptide(L)'
;GVYSAAVVWVNGQYVGYSQGSNTDAEFDLTGFVTTGENNISVRVYRWCDGSYLEGQDMWHLSGIHRDVYLVATPKTFVSDHVITFAASNTAATAGTLNVALTMDNRDGGSAAKTVDVKLLDDDNREVASGSATFSFTSATTATQTVSLSGLTGLKAWSCEEPNLYTVVVSQKDA
;
A
#
# COMPACT_ATOMS: atom_id res chain seq x y z
N GLY A 1 3.76 -14.07 3.43
CA GLY A 1 5.02 -14.80 3.42
C GLY A 1 4.83 -16.31 3.25
N VAL A 2 5.60 -16.89 2.34
CA VAL A 2 5.52 -18.34 2.01
C VAL A 2 6.92 -18.95 1.99
N TYR A 3 7.15 -19.99 2.79
CA TYR A 3 8.39 -20.74 2.77
C TYR A 3 8.27 -22.01 1.90
N SER A 4 9.04 -22.11 0.84
CA SER A 4 10.01 -21.15 0.26
C SER A 4 9.50 -20.57 -1.04
N ALA A 5 8.63 -21.27 -1.77
CA ALA A 5 8.05 -20.83 -3.03
C ALA A 5 6.59 -21.24 -3.16
N ALA A 6 5.83 -20.47 -3.91
CA ALA A 6 4.42 -20.73 -4.17
C ALA A 6 4.06 -20.60 -5.65
N VAL A 7 3.15 -21.44 -6.09
CA VAL A 7 2.47 -21.32 -7.36
C VAL A 7 0.99 -21.15 -7.11
N VAL A 8 0.38 -20.19 -7.79
CA VAL A 8 -1.03 -19.82 -7.60
C VAL A 8 -1.83 -20.11 -8.87
N TRP A 9 -3.01 -20.68 -8.68
CA TRP A 9 -4.04 -20.88 -9.71
C TRP A 9 -5.37 -20.28 -9.23
N VAL A 10 -6.13 -19.74 -10.16
CA VAL A 10 -7.51 -19.32 -9.95
C VAL A 10 -8.38 -20.01 -11.01
N ASN A 11 -9.43 -20.69 -10.57
CA ASN A 11 -10.35 -21.43 -11.44
C ASN A 11 -9.63 -22.40 -12.40
N GLY A 12 -8.55 -23.01 -11.91
CA GLY A 12 -7.71 -23.93 -12.69
C GLY A 12 -6.72 -23.27 -13.66
N GLN A 13 -6.72 -21.95 -13.79
CA GLN A 13 -5.78 -21.19 -14.62
C GLN A 13 -4.55 -20.77 -13.81
N TYR A 14 -3.38 -20.91 -14.38
CA TYR A 14 -2.12 -20.47 -13.78
C TYR A 14 -2.08 -18.95 -13.70
N VAL A 15 -1.81 -18.42 -12.52
CA VAL A 15 -1.69 -16.98 -12.26
C VAL A 15 -0.23 -16.55 -12.16
N GLY A 16 0.55 -17.25 -11.33
CA GLY A 16 1.92 -16.85 -11.14
C GLY A 16 2.69 -17.72 -10.14
N TYR A 17 3.96 -17.39 -10.03
CA TYR A 17 4.95 -17.98 -9.14
C TYR A 17 5.61 -16.89 -8.29
N SER A 18 5.89 -17.22 -7.04
CA SER A 18 6.65 -16.35 -6.14
C SER A 18 7.65 -17.16 -5.34
N GLN A 19 8.83 -16.58 -5.11
CA GLN A 19 9.79 -17.00 -4.10
C GLN A 19 10.32 -15.76 -3.38
N GLY A 20 10.95 -15.92 -2.24
CA GLY A 20 11.31 -14.81 -1.36
C GLY A 20 10.49 -14.88 -0.07
N SER A 21 10.95 -15.76 0.83
CA SER A 21 10.15 -16.27 1.95
C SER A 21 9.63 -15.21 2.90
N ASN A 22 10.32 -14.08 3.01
CA ASN A 22 10.00 -13.01 3.97
C ASN A 22 9.38 -11.77 3.31
N THR A 23 9.20 -11.77 2.01
CA THR A 23 8.49 -10.72 1.27
C THR A 23 7.05 -11.14 0.97
N ASP A 24 6.19 -10.17 0.71
CA ASP A 24 4.82 -10.45 0.33
C ASP A 24 4.77 -11.00 -1.11
N ALA A 25 3.86 -11.96 -1.33
CA ALA A 25 3.57 -12.50 -2.64
C ALA A 25 2.23 -11.93 -3.10
N GLU A 26 2.25 -10.99 -4.03
CA GLU A 26 1.07 -10.30 -4.55
C GLU A 26 0.76 -10.75 -5.98
N PHE A 27 -0.50 -11.00 -6.25
CA PHE A 27 -0.97 -11.44 -7.57
C PHE A 27 -2.24 -10.67 -7.96
N ASP A 28 -2.26 -10.10 -9.16
CA ASP A 28 -3.47 -9.52 -9.73
C ASP A 28 -4.36 -10.64 -10.29
N LEU A 29 -5.50 -10.83 -9.64
CA LEU A 29 -6.47 -11.87 -9.98
C LEU A 29 -7.59 -11.38 -10.91
N THR A 30 -7.60 -10.11 -11.28
CA THR A 30 -8.72 -9.46 -12.00
C THR A 30 -9.13 -10.19 -13.27
N GLY A 31 -8.17 -10.71 -14.04
CA GLY A 31 -8.43 -11.45 -15.28
C GLY A 31 -8.83 -12.93 -15.11
N PHE A 32 -8.79 -13.44 -13.88
CA PHE A 32 -8.99 -14.87 -13.59
C PHE A 32 -10.27 -15.15 -12.81
N VAL A 33 -10.85 -14.12 -12.16
CA VAL A 33 -12.06 -14.25 -11.35
C VAL A 33 -13.32 -14.04 -12.18
N THR A 34 -14.39 -14.69 -11.77
CA THR A 34 -15.72 -14.57 -12.37
C THR A 34 -16.74 -14.18 -11.31
N THR A 35 -17.93 -13.75 -11.74
CA THR A 35 -19.03 -13.49 -10.80
C THR A 35 -19.46 -14.80 -10.12
N GLY A 36 -19.60 -14.74 -8.79
CA GLY A 36 -19.98 -15.89 -7.97
C GLY A 36 -18.79 -16.58 -7.30
N GLU A 37 -18.85 -17.87 -7.15
CA GLU A 37 -17.82 -18.67 -6.48
C GLU A 37 -16.57 -18.79 -7.35
N ASN A 38 -15.41 -18.61 -6.72
CA ASN A 38 -14.10 -18.77 -7.35
C ASN A 38 -13.23 -19.70 -6.50
N ASN A 39 -12.46 -20.54 -7.15
CA ASN A 39 -11.51 -21.43 -6.49
C ASN A 39 -10.09 -20.91 -6.63
N ILE A 40 -9.42 -20.69 -5.51
CA ILE A 40 -8.00 -20.31 -5.46
C ILE A 40 -7.21 -21.50 -4.93
N SER A 41 -6.24 -21.96 -5.69
CA SER A 41 -5.35 -23.05 -5.31
C SER A 41 -3.92 -22.54 -5.21
N VAL A 42 -3.27 -22.82 -4.07
CA VAL A 42 -1.87 -22.45 -3.83
C VAL A 42 -1.08 -23.73 -3.57
N ARG A 43 -0.04 -23.98 -4.37
CA ARG A 43 0.93 -25.05 -4.13
C ARG A 43 2.19 -24.43 -3.53
N VAL A 44 2.52 -24.87 -2.34
CA VAL A 44 3.73 -24.44 -1.64
C VAL A 44 4.83 -25.47 -1.82
N TYR A 45 6.03 -25.01 -2.20
CA TYR A 45 7.23 -25.81 -2.26
C TYR A 45 8.10 -25.48 -1.05
N ARG A 46 8.51 -26.54 -0.33
CA ARG A 46 9.38 -26.38 0.83
C ARG A 46 10.77 -25.86 0.48
N TRP A 47 11.27 -26.25 -0.68
CA TRP A 47 12.60 -25.91 -1.17
C TRP A 47 12.55 -25.26 -2.55
N CYS A 48 13.35 -24.25 -2.74
CA CYS A 48 13.66 -23.63 -4.03
C CYS A 48 15.15 -23.22 -4.01
N ASP A 49 15.65 -22.70 -5.10
CA ASP A 49 17.03 -22.20 -5.18
C ASP A 49 17.32 -21.09 -4.15
N GLY A 50 16.36 -20.19 -3.92
CA GLY A 50 16.44 -19.16 -2.88
C GLY A 50 16.59 -19.68 -1.46
N SER A 51 16.14 -20.89 -1.15
CA SER A 51 16.22 -21.48 0.19
C SER A 51 17.67 -21.62 0.69
N TYR A 52 18.62 -21.77 -0.21
CA TYR A 52 20.05 -21.87 0.13
C TYR A 52 20.67 -20.52 0.51
N LEU A 53 20.05 -19.43 0.13
CA LEU A 53 20.50 -18.07 0.40
C LEU A 53 19.77 -17.45 1.61
N GLU A 54 18.53 -17.86 1.85
CA GLU A 54 17.64 -17.30 2.87
C GLU A 54 17.78 -17.94 4.26
N GLY A 55 18.57 -18.99 4.38
CA GLY A 55 18.65 -19.82 5.59
C GLY A 55 19.67 -19.38 6.62
N GLN A 56 20.20 -18.16 6.58
CA GLN A 56 21.18 -17.66 7.54
C GLN A 56 20.53 -17.42 8.90
N ASP A 57 20.98 -18.16 9.92
CA ASP A 57 20.51 -18.07 11.32
C ASP A 57 18.99 -18.11 11.48
N MET A 58 18.27 -18.77 10.55
CA MET A 58 16.83 -18.85 10.51
C MET A 58 16.34 -20.29 10.52
N TRP A 59 15.15 -20.48 11.06
CA TRP A 59 14.45 -21.75 11.01
C TRP A 59 14.02 -22.06 9.58
N HIS A 60 14.30 -23.26 9.09
CA HIS A 60 13.78 -23.77 7.82
C HIS A 60 12.36 -24.31 8.01
N LEU A 61 11.42 -23.41 8.16
CA LEU A 61 10.02 -23.74 8.19
C LEU A 61 9.48 -23.99 6.77
N SER A 62 8.24 -24.41 6.65
CA SER A 62 7.57 -24.53 5.38
C SER A 62 6.09 -24.20 5.52
N GLY A 63 5.48 -23.76 4.45
CA GLY A 63 4.09 -23.39 4.43
C GLY A 63 3.87 -21.88 4.37
N ILE A 64 2.62 -21.49 4.52
CA ILE A 64 2.19 -20.10 4.58
C ILE A 64 2.26 -19.68 6.05
N HIS A 65 3.11 -18.71 6.37
CA HIS A 65 3.39 -18.30 7.75
C HIS A 65 2.89 -16.90 8.10
N ARG A 66 2.31 -16.19 7.13
CA ARG A 66 1.63 -14.90 7.31
C ARG A 66 0.23 -14.95 6.74
N ASP A 67 -0.56 -13.93 7.02
CA ASP A 67 -1.94 -13.82 6.58
C ASP A 67 -2.09 -13.92 5.05
N VAL A 68 -3.20 -14.48 4.63
CA VAL A 68 -3.65 -14.51 3.24
C VAL A 68 -4.97 -13.75 3.15
N TYR A 69 -5.01 -12.75 2.31
CA TYR A 69 -6.22 -11.96 2.11
C TYR A 69 -6.40 -11.57 0.65
N LEU A 70 -7.62 -11.23 0.30
CA LEU A 70 -7.99 -10.65 -0.98
C LEU A 70 -8.29 -9.16 -0.77
N VAL A 71 -7.72 -8.35 -1.65
CA VAL A 71 -8.00 -6.91 -1.69
C VAL A 71 -8.77 -6.62 -2.97
N ALA A 72 -9.94 -5.97 -2.83
CA ALA A 72 -10.72 -5.49 -3.96
C ALA A 72 -10.73 -3.97 -3.93
N THR A 73 -10.37 -3.35 -5.03
CA THR A 73 -10.37 -1.91 -5.20
C THR A 73 -11.36 -1.49 -6.30
N PRO A 74 -11.89 -0.26 -6.26
CA PRO A 74 -12.53 0.34 -7.44
C PRO A 74 -11.57 0.33 -8.64
N LYS A 75 -12.09 0.49 -9.85
CA LYS A 75 -11.25 0.56 -11.06
C LYS A 75 -10.42 1.85 -11.13
N THR A 76 -10.84 2.90 -10.45
CA THR A 76 -10.05 4.12 -10.25
C THR A 76 -9.78 4.25 -8.76
N PHE A 77 -8.52 4.12 -8.35
CA PHE A 77 -8.12 4.06 -6.95
C PHE A 77 -6.71 4.61 -6.73
N VAL A 78 -6.43 5.00 -5.49
CA VAL A 78 -5.06 5.34 -5.06
C VAL A 78 -4.25 4.05 -4.98
N SER A 79 -3.29 3.88 -5.89
CA SER A 79 -2.46 2.67 -5.99
C SER A 79 -1.19 2.76 -5.16
N ASP A 80 -0.69 3.98 -4.90
CA ASP A 80 0.53 4.17 -4.11
C ASP A 80 0.55 5.55 -3.45
N HIS A 81 1.33 5.66 -2.39
CA HIS A 81 1.56 6.93 -1.71
C HIS A 81 2.97 7.00 -1.11
N VAL A 82 3.56 8.18 -1.16
CA VAL A 82 4.84 8.48 -0.52
C VAL A 82 4.66 9.67 0.41
N ILE A 83 4.96 9.46 1.69
CA ILE A 83 4.81 10.47 2.73
C ILE A 83 6.19 10.96 3.15
N THR A 84 6.41 12.26 3.08
CA THR A 84 7.66 12.90 3.51
C THR A 84 7.39 14.11 4.37
N PHE A 85 8.18 14.31 5.41
CA PHE A 85 8.14 15.49 6.25
C PHE A 85 9.41 16.32 6.09
N ALA A 86 9.23 17.58 5.69
CA ALA A 86 10.32 18.56 5.60
C ALA A 86 10.26 19.48 6.83
N ALA A 87 11.10 19.20 7.81
CA ALA A 87 11.20 20.02 9.01
C ALA A 87 11.76 21.43 8.68
N SER A 88 11.14 22.45 9.25
CA SER A 88 11.59 23.85 9.14
C SER A 88 12.48 24.30 10.31
N ASN A 89 12.65 23.45 11.32
CA ASN A 89 13.53 23.68 12.46
C ASN A 89 14.24 22.39 12.89
N THR A 90 15.29 22.50 13.66
CA THR A 90 16.10 21.37 14.13
C THR A 90 15.38 20.48 15.14
N ALA A 91 14.38 21.01 15.83
CA ALA A 91 13.57 20.25 16.79
C ALA A 91 12.45 19.43 16.10
N ALA A 92 12.29 19.56 14.77
CA ALA A 92 11.22 18.91 13.98
C ALA A 92 9.80 19.17 14.51
N THR A 93 9.58 20.31 15.19
CA THR A 93 8.29 20.71 15.74
C THR A 93 7.47 21.60 14.78
N ALA A 94 8.03 21.90 13.63
CA ALA A 94 7.38 22.67 12.57
C ALA A 94 7.90 22.22 11.20
N GLY A 95 7.06 22.34 10.16
CA GLY A 95 7.45 21.93 8.81
C GLY A 95 6.31 21.83 7.83
N THR A 96 6.56 21.06 6.77
CA THR A 96 5.60 20.74 5.72
C THR A 96 5.53 19.22 5.56
N LEU A 97 4.33 18.67 5.61
CA LEU A 97 4.07 17.29 5.25
C LEU A 97 3.68 17.23 3.76
N ASN A 98 4.40 16.44 2.99
CA ASN A 98 4.08 16.18 1.59
C ASN A 98 3.59 14.74 1.45
N VAL A 99 2.45 14.58 0.82
CA VAL A 99 1.86 13.28 0.50
C VAL A 99 1.72 13.20 -1.01
N ALA A 100 2.68 12.52 -1.65
CA ALA A 100 2.60 12.21 -3.07
C ALA A 100 1.69 10.99 -3.26
N LEU A 101 0.63 11.16 -4.03
CA LEU A 101 -0.39 10.14 -4.28
C LEU A 101 -0.31 9.72 -5.74
N THR A 102 -0.23 8.42 -5.97
CA THR A 102 -0.35 7.83 -7.30
C THR A 102 -1.72 7.19 -7.43
N MET A 103 -2.44 7.55 -8.47
CA MET A 103 -3.78 7.01 -8.74
C MET A 103 -3.81 6.31 -10.10
N ASP A 104 -4.31 5.09 -10.11
CA ASP A 104 -4.57 4.30 -11.31
C ASP A 104 -6.02 4.47 -11.75
N ASN A 105 -6.22 4.77 -13.04
CA ASN A 105 -7.52 4.70 -13.70
C ASN A 105 -7.52 3.51 -14.67
N ARG A 106 -8.08 2.40 -14.24
CA ARG A 106 -8.22 1.17 -15.04
C ARG A 106 -9.54 1.10 -15.81
N ASP A 107 -10.41 2.07 -15.61
CA ASP A 107 -11.74 2.12 -16.25
C ASP A 107 -11.68 2.47 -17.73
N GLY A 108 -10.60 3.12 -18.16
CA GLY A 108 -10.40 3.54 -19.55
C GLY A 108 -11.22 4.75 -19.98
N GLY A 109 -12.06 5.24 -19.10
CA GLY A 109 -12.92 6.38 -19.34
C GLY A 109 -12.38 7.70 -18.76
N SER A 110 -13.09 8.77 -19.04
CA SER A 110 -12.91 10.05 -18.39
C SER A 110 -13.44 9.96 -16.95
N ALA A 111 -12.59 10.25 -15.98
CA ALA A 111 -12.92 10.24 -14.57
C ALA A 111 -12.28 11.43 -13.86
N ALA A 112 -12.99 12.00 -12.90
CA ALA A 112 -12.42 12.93 -11.93
C ALA A 112 -12.64 12.35 -10.53
N LYS A 113 -11.58 12.32 -9.73
CA LYS A 113 -11.63 11.82 -8.35
C LYS A 113 -10.93 12.80 -7.44
N THR A 114 -11.57 13.11 -6.32
CA THR A 114 -10.95 13.93 -5.27
C THR A 114 -10.44 13.02 -4.16
N VAL A 115 -9.22 13.27 -3.74
CA VAL A 115 -8.59 12.57 -2.62
C VAL A 115 -8.30 13.59 -1.53
N ASP A 116 -8.86 13.35 -0.36
CA ASP A 116 -8.58 14.13 0.84
C ASP A 116 -7.43 13.48 1.62
N VAL A 117 -6.58 14.32 2.15
CA VAL A 117 -5.49 13.94 3.05
C VAL A 117 -5.69 14.67 4.37
N LYS A 118 -5.66 13.93 5.47
CA LYS A 118 -5.74 14.46 6.83
C LYS A 118 -4.53 14.00 7.63
N LEU A 119 -3.96 14.90 8.41
CA LEU A 119 -2.98 14.60 9.43
C LEU A 119 -3.68 14.61 10.79
N LEU A 120 -3.61 13.50 11.50
CA LEU A 120 -4.20 13.35 12.85
C LEU A 120 -3.07 13.18 13.88
N ASP A 121 -3.30 13.72 15.09
CA ASP A 121 -2.43 13.47 16.24
C ASP A 121 -2.74 12.12 16.93
N ASP A 122 -2.08 11.85 18.02
CA ASP A 122 -2.23 10.64 18.84
C ASP A 122 -3.62 10.51 19.52
N ASP A 123 -4.34 11.62 19.66
CA ASP A 123 -5.75 11.66 20.13
C ASP A 123 -6.77 11.57 18.98
N ASN A 124 -6.32 11.31 17.74
CA ASN A 124 -7.12 11.32 16.52
C ASN A 124 -7.76 12.69 16.19
N ARG A 125 -7.18 13.79 16.67
CA ARG A 125 -7.62 15.14 16.31
C ARG A 125 -6.95 15.58 15.04
N GLU A 126 -7.73 16.23 14.16
CA GLU A 126 -7.19 16.78 12.90
C GLU A 126 -6.23 17.94 13.19
N VAL A 127 -4.98 17.78 12.77
CA VAL A 127 -3.92 18.80 12.84
C VAL A 127 -3.92 19.66 11.59
N ALA A 128 -4.10 19.03 10.43
CA ALA A 128 -4.17 19.72 9.14
C ALA A 128 -4.86 18.80 8.11
N SER A 129 -5.39 19.41 7.05
CA SER A 129 -5.96 18.69 5.93
C SER A 129 -5.74 19.42 4.60
N GLY A 130 -5.85 18.68 3.53
CA GLY A 130 -5.76 19.17 2.15
C GLY A 130 -6.36 18.17 1.18
N SER A 131 -6.45 18.53 -0.08
CA SER A 131 -7.00 17.65 -1.11
C SER A 131 -6.30 17.83 -2.44
N ALA A 132 -6.39 16.80 -3.29
CA ALA A 132 -6.01 16.86 -4.69
C ALA A 132 -7.12 16.28 -5.56
N THR A 133 -7.31 16.83 -6.77
CA THR A 133 -8.25 16.31 -7.76
C THR A 133 -7.47 15.75 -8.92
N PHE A 134 -7.67 14.47 -9.20
CA PHE A 134 -7.15 13.77 -10.36
C PHE A 134 -8.18 13.82 -11.48
N SER A 135 -7.75 14.10 -12.70
CA SER A 135 -8.59 14.09 -13.88
C SER A 135 -7.97 13.18 -14.93
N PHE A 136 -8.75 12.25 -15.44
CA PHE A 136 -8.34 11.28 -16.44
C PHE A 136 -9.18 11.43 -17.70
N THR A 137 -8.55 11.16 -18.84
CA THR A 137 -9.20 11.11 -20.17
C THR A 137 -9.07 9.73 -20.81
N SER A 138 -8.29 8.83 -20.20
CA SER A 138 -8.05 7.45 -20.66
C SER A 138 -7.58 6.60 -19.49
N ALA A 139 -7.43 5.29 -19.71
CA ALA A 139 -6.76 4.39 -18.78
C ALA A 139 -5.28 4.81 -18.64
N THR A 140 -4.88 5.24 -17.46
CA THR A 140 -3.53 5.71 -17.18
C THR A 140 -3.31 5.88 -15.67
N THR A 141 -2.08 6.14 -15.31
CA THR A 141 -1.65 6.47 -13.94
C THR A 141 -1.30 7.96 -13.88
N ALA A 142 -1.67 8.60 -12.79
CA ALA A 142 -1.32 10.01 -12.53
C ALA A 142 -0.83 10.16 -11.09
N THR A 143 0.11 11.08 -10.88
CA THR A 143 0.65 11.39 -9.54
C THR A 143 0.42 12.87 -9.22
N GLN A 144 -0.05 13.15 -8.01
CA GLN A 144 -0.17 14.49 -7.46
C GLN A 144 0.33 14.54 -6.02
N THR A 145 0.80 15.70 -5.57
CA THR A 145 1.25 15.89 -4.20
C THR A 145 0.32 16.84 -3.46
N VAL A 146 -0.18 16.41 -2.31
CA VAL A 146 -0.84 17.26 -1.33
C VAL A 146 0.21 17.72 -0.32
N SER A 147 0.42 19.03 -0.22
CA SER A 147 1.36 19.63 0.72
C SER A 147 0.63 20.34 1.85
N LEU A 148 0.75 19.82 3.07
CA LEU A 148 0.23 20.43 4.28
C LEU A 148 1.36 21.30 4.88
N SER A 149 1.38 22.59 4.51
CA SER A 149 2.42 23.53 4.91
C SER A 149 2.04 24.32 6.17
N GLY A 150 3.04 24.96 6.77
CA GLY A 150 2.84 25.81 7.95
C GLY A 150 2.50 25.03 9.22
N LEU A 151 2.80 23.75 9.28
CA LEU A 151 2.61 22.95 10.48
C LEU A 151 3.51 23.47 11.60
N THR A 152 2.94 23.66 12.80
CA THR A 152 3.64 24.14 14.00
C THR A 152 3.13 23.43 15.24
N GLY A 153 3.91 23.43 16.31
CA GLY A 153 3.53 22.80 17.58
C GLY A 153 3.46 21.27 17.51
N LEU A 154 4.13 20.68 16.52
CA LEU A 154 4.22 19.24 16.41
C LEU A 154 5.08 18.68 17.54
N LYS A 155 4.73 17.48 18.02
CA LYS A 155 5.54 16.70 18.94
C LYS A 155 6.50 15.84 18.13
N ALA A 156 7.81 16.09 18.30
CA ALA A 156 8.82 15.25 17.64
C ALA A 156 8.83 13.84 18.26
N TRP A 157 9.22 12.87 17.48
CA TRP A 157 9.48 11.52 17.96
C TRP A 157 10.85 11.43 18.64
N SER A 158 10.91 10.77 19.77
CA SER A 158 12.15 10.27 20.36
C SER A 158 11.89 8.89 20.99
N CYS A 159 12.94 8.19 21.39
CA CYS A 159 12.78 6.91 22.07
C CYS A 159 12.15 7.05 23.47
N GLU A 160 12.29 8.19 24.10
CA GLU A 160 11.68 8.53 25.40
C GLU A 160 10.24 9.01 25.23
N GLU A 161 9.96 9.71 24.13
CA GLU A 161 8.63 10.24 23.79
C GLU A 161 8.28 9.87 22.34
N PRO A 162 7.78 8.66 22.10
CA PRO A 162 7.54 8.13 20.75
C PRO A 162 6.23 8.69 20.15
N ASN A 163 6.15 10.02 20.01
CA ASN A 163 4.98 10.68 19.43
C ASN A 163 4.79 10.30 17.96
N LEU A 164 3.60 9.86 17.59
CA LEU A 164 3.26 9.46 16.23
C LEU A 164 2.09 10.29 15.71
N TYR A 165 2.02 10.39 14.40
CA TYR A 165 0.91 11.00 13.67
C TYR A 165 0.36 10.02 12.66
N THR A 166 -0.94 10.11 12.39
CA THR A 166 -1.61 9.27 11.39
C THR A 166 -1.98 10.13 10.18
N VAL A 167 -1.56 9.68 9.00
CA VAL A 167 -2.03 10.26 7.73
C VAL A 167 -3.18 9.42 7.22
N VAL A 168 -4.35 10.04 7.07
CA VAL A 168 -5.53 9.39 6.49
C VAL A 168 -5.71 9.91 5.07
N VAL A 169 -5.73 8.99 4.12
CA VAL A 169 -5.98 9.25 2.70
C VAL A 169 -7.36 8.70 2.35
N SER A 170 -8.26 9.55 1.89
CA SER A 170 -9.64 9.17 1.59
C SER A 170 -10.01 9.59 0.17
N GLN A 171 -10.30 8.63 -0.68
CA GLN A 171 -10.87 8.89 -1.99
C GLN A 171 -12.38 9.09 -1.85
N LYS A 172 -12.89 10.14 -2.45
CA LYS A 172 -14.33 10.40 -2.55
C LYS A 172 -14.84 10.01 -3.93
N ASP A 173 -15.94 9.30 -3.95
CA ASP A 173 -16.73 9.18 -5.15
C ASP A 173 -17.44 10.53 -5.44
N ALA A 174 -17.47 10.88 -6.72
CA ALA A 174 -18.07 12.14 -7.17
C ALA A 174 -19.60 12.11 -7.03
#